data_9c328e48830aa92ee02425f91a42d96f
#
_entry.id   9c328e48830aa92ee02425f91a42d96f
#
_cell.length_a   1.000
_cell.length_b   1.000
_cell.length_c   1.000
_cell.angle_alpha   90.00
_cell.angle_beta   90.00
_cell.angle_gamma   90.00
#
_symmetry.space_group_name_H-M   'P 1'
#
loop_
_entity.id
_entity.type
_entity.pdbx_description
1 polymer ?
#
loop_
_entity_poly.entity_id
_entity_poly.type
_entity_poly.pdbx_seq_one_letter_code
_entity_poly.pdbx_strand_id
1 'polypeptide(L)'
;RNVFVEKGKIADGDGAGRGEWTVIDAAGCIVTSGLIDYHVHYFNHGTENGCNGDLASFPCGVTTVVDGGSCGAANYEMYIRSAMAFSDVRILNMLLVGSGGQITDRYPERLEEKYLDREKIRELFARYPDNLVSLKTRMSVGIIDRAEARRSLEAAVELAEELGCNVNVHITNPVMDLEELTAILRPGDVVCHVYQGKGRETILDESGNVRNGIRKARERGILFDASNG
;
A
#
# COMPACT_ATOMS: atom_id res chain seq x y z
N ARG A 1 -22.91 6.79 -25.20
CA ARG A 1 -23.41 7.62 -24.08
C ARG A 1 -22.37 8.68 -23.76
N ASN A 2 -22.77 9.93 -23.60
CA ASN A 2 -21.83 11.01 -23.20
C ASN A 2 -21.58 10.99 -21.69
N VAL A 3 -20.37 11.38 -21.29
CA VAL A 3 -19.99 11.63 -19.91
C VAL A 3 -19.68 13.12 -19.79
N PHE A 4 -20.34 13.79 -18.85
CA PHE A 4 -20.13 15.21 -18.60
C PHE A 4 -19.29 15.38 -17.33
N VAL A 5 -18.28 16.26 -17.38
CA VAL A 5 -17.42 16.59 -16.24
C VAL A 5 -17.48 18.09 -15.99
N GLU A 6 -17.87 18.49 -14.79
CA GLU A 6 -17.92 19.88 -14.37
C GLU A 6 -17.19 20.04 -13.04
N LYS A 7 -16.26 21.00 -12.98
CA LYS A 7 -15.46 21.27 -11.76
C LYS A 7 -14.77 20.01 -11.18
N GLY A 8 -14.25 19.15 -12.07
CA GLY A 8 -13.58 17.92 -11.70
C GLY A 8 -14.47 16.76 -11.21
N LYS A 9 -15.78 16.87 -11.37
CA LYS A 9 -16.75 15.83 -10.98
C LYS A 9 -17.63 15.42 -12.16
N ILE A 10 -18.04 14.15 -12.18
CA ILE A 10 -19.05 13.68 -13.13
C ILE A 10 -20.35 14.41 -12.82
N ALA A 11 -20.95 15.01 -13.85
CA ALA A 11 -22.19 15.75 -13.74
C ALA A 11 -23.34 14.97 -14.39
N ASP A 12 -24.51 15.05 -13.77
CA ASP A 12 -25.75 14.51 -14.33
C ASP A 12 -26.32 15.45 -15.39
N GLY A 13 -27.02 14.89 -16.38
CA GLY A 13 -27.78 15.62 -17.40
C GLY A 13 -27.25 15.41 -18.81
N ASP A 14 -27.79 16.23 -19.71
CA ASP A 14 -27.49 16.22 -21.15
C ASP A 14 -26.51 17.34 -21.57
N GLY A 15 -26.01 18.12 -20.62
CA GLY A 15 -25.15 19.27 -20.87
C GLY A 15 -25.89 20.52 -21.42
N ALA A 16 -27.21 20.47 -21.59
CA ALA A 16 -27.98 21.58 -22.13
C ALA A 16 -27.94 22.81 -21.16
N GLY A 17 -27.63 23.98 -21.71
CA GLY A 17 -27.70 25.25 -20.97
C GLY A 17 -26.52 25.60 -20.11
N ARG A 18 -25.39 24.85 -20.17
CA ARG A 18 -24.24 25.03 -19.30
C ARG A 18 -23.00 25.71 -19.93
N GLY A 19 -23.20 26.50 -20.99
CA GLY A 19 -22.08 27.27 -21.60
C GLY A 19 -21.24 26.45 -22.60
N GLU A 20 -20.01 26.90 -22.88
CA GLU A 20 -19.10 26.21 -23.81
C GLU A 20 -18.46 24.98 -23.15
N TRP A 21 -18.50 23.86 -23.87
CA TRP A 21 -17.88 22.61 -23.48
C TRP A 21 -16.61 22.34 -24.29
N THR A 22 -15.56 21.89 -23.65
CA THR A 22 -14.47 21.19 -24.35
C THR A 22 -14.95 19.77 -24.64
N VAL A 23 -15.09 19.42 -25.92
CA VAL A 23 -15.54 18.09 -26.33
C VAL A 23 -14.34 17.24 -26.69
N ILE A 24 -14.26 16.06 -26.07
CA ILE A 24 -13.26 15.03 -26.41
C ILE A 24 -14.04 13.91 -27.12
N ASP A 25 -13.73 13.66 -28.39
CA ASP A 25 -14.31 12.55 -29.13
C ASP A 25 -13.66 11.23 -28.67
N ALA A 26 -14.46 10.40 -28.01
CA ALA A 26 -14.07 9.08 -27.53
C ALA A 26 -14.76 7.95 -28.31
N ALA A 27 -15.19 8.20 -29.56
CA ALA A 27 -15.80 7.17 -30.40
C ALA A 27 -14.83 5.99 -30.58
N GLY A 28 -15.31 4.78 -30.32
CA GLY A 28 -14.52 3.54 -30.37
C GLY A 28 -13.63 3.29 -29.14
N CYS A 29 -13.61 4.20 -28.15
CA CYS A 29 -12.86 4.03 -26.90
C CYS A 29 -13.77 3.51 -25.77
N ILE A 30 -13.12 2.90 -24.77
CA ILE A 30 -13.75 2.61 -23.48
C ILE A 30 -13.40 3.77 -22.54
N VAL A 31 -14.43 4.43 -21.99
CA VAL A 31 -14.27 5.50 -21.01
C VAL A 31 -14.49 4.92 -19.61
N THR A 32 -13.46 5.05 -18.75
CA THR A 32 -13.49 4.59 -17.36
C THR A 32 -13.13 5.74 -16.42
N SER A 33 -13.35 5.57 -15.13
CA SER A 33 -12.66 6.36 -14.12
C SER A 33 -11.14 6.10 -14.21
N GLY A 34 -10.31 7.02 -13.71
CA GLY A 34 -8.89 6.79 -13.58
C GLY A 34 -8.60 5.53 -12.75
N LEU A 35 -7.58 4.78 -13.16
CA LEU A 35 -7.19 3.56 -12.45
C LEU A 35 -6.55 3.89 -11.10
N ILE A 36 -6.59 2.94 -10.18
CA ILE A 36 -5.93 3.01 -8.88
C ILE A 36 -4.86 1.91 -8.84
N ASP A 37 -3.59 2.30 -8.62
CA ASP A 37 -2.53 1.36 -8.30
C ASP A 37 -2.36 1.29 -6.78
N TYR A 38 -2.57 0.11 -6.22
CA TYR A 38 -2.60 -0.07 -4.77
C TYR A 38 -1.21 -0.25 -4.14
N HIS A 39 -0.14 -0.41 -4.93
CA HIS A 39 1.19 -0.67 -4.37
C HIS A 39 2.31 -0.11 -5.24
N VAL A 40 2.76 1.09 -4.89
CA VAL A 40 3.87 1.79 -5.56
C VAL A 40 4.87 2.32 -4.53
N HIS A 41 6.02 2.83 -5.00
CA HIS A 41 6.99 3.56 -4.18
C HIS A 41 7.37 4.87 -4.86
N TYR A 42 6.74 5.97 -4.40
CA TYR A 42 6.83 7.29 -5.06
C TYR A 42 7.49 8.38 -4.23
N PHE A 43 8.14 8.00 -3.13
CA PHE A 43 8.96 8.96 -2.38
C PHE A 43 10.26 9.28 -3.14
N ASN A 44 10.09 9.91 -4.31
CA ASN A 44 11.19 10.32 -5.18
C ASN A 44 12.19 11.20 -4.43
N HIS A 45 13.48 10.91 -4.58
CA HIS A 45 14.58 11.54 -3.85
C HIS A 45 14.57 11.35 -2.32
N GLY A 46 13.59 10.70 -1.74
CA GLY A 46 13.54 10.36 -0.32
C GLY A 46 13.94 8.93 -0.02
N THR A 47 13.85 8.04 -1.03
CA THR A 47 14.26 6.63 -0.93
C THR A 47 15.01 6.19 -2.18
N GLU A 48 15.83 5.13 -2.08
CA GLU A 48 16.57 4.59 -3.23
C GLU A 48 15.64 4.04 -4.32
N ASN A 49 14.48 3.50 -3.94
CA ASN A 49 13.50 2.89 -4.84
C ASN A 49 12.42 3.87 -5.31
N GLY A 50 12.43 5.10 -4.80
CA GLY A 50 11.43 6.11 -5.13
C GLY A 50 11.54 6.62 -6.57
N CYS A 51 10.44 6.66 -7.30
CA CYS A 51 10.37 7.22 -8.64
C CYS A 51 9.36 8.37 -8.73
N ASN A 52 9.37 9.09 -9.87
CA ASN A 52 8.41 10.16 -10.12
C ASN A 52 7.03 9.54 -10.43
N GLY A 53 6.05 9.86 -9.59
CA GLY A 53 4.70 9.29 -9.65
C GLY A 53 3.96 9.64 -10.94
N ASP A 54 4.04 10.87 -11.41
CA ASP A 54 3.30 11.34 -12.59
C ASP A 54 3.81 10.67 -13.86
N LEU A 55 5.13 10.53 -13.99
CA LEU A 55 5.76 9.85 -15.13
C LEU A 55 5.46 8.34 -15.16
N ALA A 56 5.32 7.72 -14.01
CA ALA A 56 5.04 6.30 -13.91
C ALA A 56 3.54 5.97 -14.08
N SER A 57 2.65 6.84 -13.58
CA SER A 57 1.21 6.56 -13.45
C SER A 57 0.39 6.99 -14.66
N PHE A 58 0.49 8.24 -15.10
CA PHE A 58 -0.39 8.77 -16.15
C PHE A 58 -0.30 8.04 -17.49
N PRO A 59 0.88 7.60 -17.99
CA PRO A 59 0.93 6.82 -19.22
C PRO A 59 0.17 5.49 -19.18
N CYS A 60 -0.09 4.98 -17.96
CA CYS A 60 -0.86 3.75 -17.71
C CYS A 60 -2.34 4.01 -17.37
N GLY A 61 -2.79 5.28 -17.40
CA GLY A 61 -4.16 5.65 -17.02
C GLY A 61 -4.43 5.62 -15.50
N VAL A 62 -3.38 5.52 -14.69
CA VAL A 62 -3.46 5.55 -13.22
C VAL A 62 -3.50 7.01 -12.75
N THR A 63 -4.49 7.36 -11.94
CA THR A 63 -4.69 8.72 -11.41
C THR A 63 -4.64 8.79 -9.88
N THR A 64 -4.70 7.64 -9.23
CA THR A 64 -4.57 7.51 -7.78
C THR A 64 -3.67 6.32 -7.47
N VAL A 65 -2.77 6.49 -6.51
CA VAL A 65 -1.87 5.43 -6.08
C VAL A 65 -1.85 5.32 -4.56
N VAL A 66 -1.46 4.15 -4.06
CA VAL A 66 -1.15 3.95 -2.65
C VAL A 66 0.33 3.60 -2.53
N ASP A 67 1.11 4.49 -1.91
CA ASP A 67 2.52 4.24 -1.65
C ASP A 67 2.68 3.13 -0.60
N GLY A 68 3.43 2.10 -0.96
CA GLY A 68 3.59 0.84 -0.21
C GLY A 68 4.47 0.92 1.04
N GLY A 69 4.58 2.08 1.66
CA GLY A 69 5.34 2.29 2.89
C GLY A 69 6.76 2.80 2.65
N SER A 70 6.97 3.62 1.64
CA SER A 70 8.26 4.27 1.40
C SER A 70 8.71 5.13 2.58
N CYS A 71 7.77 5.71 3.33
CA CYS A 71 8.05 6.52 4.53
C CYS A 71 7.57 5.85 5.82
N GLY A 72 8.17 6.27 6.92
CA GLY A 72 7.75 5.98 8.28
C GLY A 72 7.43 7.27 9.05
N ALA A 73 7.19 7.15 10.36
CA ALA A 73 6.73 8.28 11.17
C ALA A 73 7.72 9.46 11.21
N ALA A 74 9.01 9.21 11.07
CA ALA A 74 10.04 10.25 11.16
C ALA A 74 10.14 11.14 9.89
N ASN A 75 9.77 10.63 8.72
CA ASN A 75 9.95 11.34 7.44
C ASN A 75 8.67 11.52 6.62
N TYR A 76 7.50 11.14 7.14
CA TYR A 76 6.22 11.27 6.44
C TYR A 76 5.89 12.72 6.07
N GLU A 77 6.07 13.68 6.98
CA GLU A 77 5.79 15.09 6.69
C GLU A 77 6.74 15.68 5.63
N MET A 78 7.98 15.16 5.54
CA MET A 78 8.88 15.52 4.45
C MET A 78 8.36 14.99 3.11
N TYR A 79 7.83 13.77 3.06
CA TYR A 79 7.21 13.20 1.86
C TYR A 79 6.05 14.07 1.37
N ILE A 80 5.14 14.46 2.27
CA ILE A 80 4.01 15.35 1.93
C ILE A 80 4.51 16.66 1.31
N ARG A 81 5.52 17.29 1.90
CA ARG A 81 6.02 18.61 1.49
C ARG A 81 6.97 18.56 0.28
N SER A 82 7.40 17.39 -0.13
CA SER A 82 8.28 17.19 -1.28
C SER A 82 7.54 16.51 -2.43
N ALA A 83 7.68 15.19 -2.60
CA ALA A 83 7.15 14.48 -3.75
C ALA A 83 5.62 14.59 -3.90
N MET A 84 4.85 14.49 -2.79
CA MET A 84 3.38 14.58 -2.87
C MET A 84 2.90 15.99 -3.23
N ALA A 85 3.54 17.04 -2.72
CA ALA A 85 3.14 18.42 -2.97
C ALA A 85 3.30 18.85 -4.44
N PHE A 86 4.11 18.14 -5.21
CA PHE A 86 4.42 18.44 -6.62
C PHE A 86 3.93 17.37 -7.59
N SER A 87 3.12 16.42 -7.13
CA SER A 87 2.53 15.36 -7.95
C SER A 87 1.10 15.70 -8.29
N ASP A 88 0.73 15.53 -9.56
CA ASP A 88 -0.65 15.63 -10.05
C ASP A 88 -1.40 14.31 -9.83
N VAL A 89 -0.70 13.16 -9.74
CA VAL A 89 -1.32 11.90 -9.33
C VAL A 89 -1.66 11.97 -7.84
N ARG A 90 -2.85 11.51 -7.47
CA ARG A 90 -3.26 11.45 -6.07
C ARG A 90 -2.50 10.35 -5.34
N ILE A 91 -1.66 10.69 -4.36
CA ILE A 91 -0.89 9.74 -3.57
C ILE A 91 -1.52 9.56 -2.20
N LEU A 92 -1.95 8.33 -1.90
CA LEU A 92 -2.30 7.85 -0.57
C LEU A 92 -1.12 7.02 -0.04
N ASN A 93 -1.06 6.79 1.27
CA ASN A 93 0.10 6.13 1.86
C ASN A 93 -0.28 5.02 2.84
N MET A 94 0.43 3.92 2.74
CA MET A 94 0.67 3.02 3.86
C MET A 94 1.85 3.58 4.66
N LEU A 95 1.75 3.67 5.97
CA LEU A 95 2.87 4.11 6.80
C LEU A 95 3.68 2.90 7.28
N LEU A 96 4.97 2.84 6.96
CA LEU A 96 5.83 1.77 7.49
C LEU A 96 5.93 1.92 9.01
N VAL A 97 5.79 0.81 9.74
CA VAL A 97 5.91 0.80 11.21
C VAL A 97 7.32 1.15 11.68
N GLY A 98 8.34 0.89 10.86
CA GLY A 98 9.70 1.39 11.06
C GLY A 98 9.77 2.90 10.81
N SER A 99 10.17 3.67 11.82
CA SER A 99 10.11 5.14 11.80
C SER A 99 10.84 5.81 10.64
N GLY A 100 11.92 5.20 10.11
CA GLY A 100 12.71 5.74 9.00
C GLY A 100 12.08 5.53 7.61
N GLY A 101 11.11 4.62 7.46
CA GLY A 101 10.64 4.19 6.15
C GLY A 101 11.63 3.26 5.44
N GLN A 102 11.41 3.01 4.16
CA GLN A 102 12.26 2.18 3.29
C GLN A 102 13.30 3.06 2.57
N ILE A 103 14.17 3.74 3.32
CA ILE A 103 15.14 4.70 2.74
C ILE A 103 16.13 3.97 1.82
N THR A 104 16.62 2.79 2.24
CA THR A 104 17.62 1.98 1.54
C THR A 104 17.60 0.55 2.05
N ASP A 105 17.93 -0.41 1.19
CA ASP A 105 18.09 -1.82 1.59
C ASP A 105 19.47 -2.10 2.22
N ARG A 106 20.32 -1.09 2.43
CA ARG A 106 21.70 -1.24 2.96
C ARG A 106 21.76 -1.40 4.47
N TYR A 107 20.71 -1.02 5.19
CA TYR A 107 20.63 -1.18 6.65
C TYR A 107 19.19 -1.48 7.11
N PRO A 108 19.09 -2.07 8.35
CA PRO A 108 17.80 -2.53 8.88
C PRO A 108 16.76 -1.39 9.02
N GLU A 109 15.51 -1.71 8.72
CA GLU A 109 14.37 -0.80 8.84
C GLU A 109 13.85 -0.63 10.27
N ARG A 110 14.34 -1.42 11.22
CA ARG A 110 13.93 -1.40 12.63
C ARG A 110 12.43 -1.61 12.81
N LEU A 111 11.98 -2.81 12.43
CA LEU A 111 10.57 -3.18 12.50
C LEU A 111 10.17 -3.86 13.82
N GLU A 112 11.12 -4.12 14.72
CA GLU A 112 10.86 -4.75 16.00
C GLU A 112 9.95 -3.87 16.87
N GLU A 113 9.03 -4.48 17.63
CA GLU A 113 8.04 -3.80 18.46
C GLU A 113 8.64 -2.66 19.33
N LYS A 114 9.83 -2.86 19.89
CA LYS A 114 10.52 -1.86 20.74
C LYS A 114 10.88 -0.54 20.04
N TYR A 115 10.88 -0.53 18.69
CA TYR A 115 11.15 0.65 17.87
C TYR A 115 9.88 1.26 17.26
N LEU A 116 8.70 0.68 17.54
CA LEU A 116 7.42 1.15 17.05
C LEU A 116 7.01 2.43 17.80
N ASP A 117 7.08 3.56 17.12
CA ASP A 117 6.66 4.87 17.66
C ASP A 117 5.15 5.03 17.57
N ARG A 118 4.42 4.35 18.47
CA ARG A 118 2.96 4.33 18.51
C ARG A 118 2.35 5.72 18.66
N GLU A 119 2.99 6.59 19.46
CA GLU A 119 2.49 7.94 19.73
C GLU A 119 2.55 8.80 18.47
N LYS A 120 3.71 8.82 17.80
CA LYS A 120 3.89 9.59 16.56
C LYS A 120 3.01 9.07 15.43
N ILE A 121 2.83 7.76 15.31
CA ILE A 121 1.94 7.16 14.31
C ILE A 121 0.49 7.59 14.55
N ARG A 122 -0.02 7.57 15.79
CA ARG A 122 -1.37 8.06 16.14
C ARG A 122 -1.54 9.54 15.78
N GLU A 123 -0.54 10.37 16.12
CA GLU A 123 -0.55 11.79 15.77
C GLU A 123 -0.69 12.01 14.25
N LEU A 124 0.08 11.27 13.45
CA LEU A 124 0.05 11.39 12.00
C LEU A 124 -1.29 10.93 11.40
N PHE A 125 -1.84 9.80 11.84
CA PHE A 125 -3.16 9.34 11.37
C PHE A 125 -4.27 10.32 11.74
N ALA A 126 -4.23 10.91 12.93
CA ALA A 126 -5.18 11.95 13.34
C ALA A 126 -5.04 13.24 12.52
N ARG A 127 -3.81 13.62 12.12
CA ARG A 127 -3.51 14.82 11.35
C ARG A 127 -3.77 14.69 9.86
N TYR A 128 -3.59 13.50 9.29
CA TYR A 128 -3.65 13.22 7.86
C TYR A 128 -4.62 12.08 7.48
N PRO A 129 -5.89 12.14 7.95
CA PRO A 129 -6.86 11.04 7.75
C PRO A 129 -7.22 10.81 6.28
N ASP A 130 -7.06 11.82 5.41
CA ASP A 130 -7.36 11.72 3.98
C ASP A 130 -6.20 11.12 3.15
N ASN A 131 -5.03 10.95 3.75
CA ASN A 131 -3.83 10.48 3.08
C ASN A 131 -3.31 9.14 3.61
N LEU A 132 -3.33 8.93 4.93
CA LEU A 132 -2.89 7.67 5.56
C LEU A 132 -4.04 6.67 5.59
N VAL A 133 -3.86 5.55 4.87
CA VAL A 133 -4.94 4.56 4.68
C VAL A 133 -4.68 3.25 5.42
N SER A 134 -3.40 2.94 5.73
CA SER A 134 -3.04 1.69 6.41
C SER A 134 -1.63 1.73 7.00
N LEU A 135 -1.29 0.71 7.81
CA LEU A 135 0.09 0.45 8.21
C LEU A 135 0.76 -0.54 7.25
N LYS A 136 2.08 -0.46 7.18
CA LYS A 136 2.94 -1.38 6.43
C LYS A 136 3.96 -2.03 7.36
N THR A 137 4.19 -3.32 7.18
CA THR A 137 5.32 -4.03 7.79
C THR A 137 5.95 -5.02 6.80
N ARG A 138 7.16 -5.50 7.08
CA ARG A 138 7.90 -6.42 6.19
C ARG A 138 8.38 -7.64 6.99
N MET A 139 7.81 -8.81 6.70
CA MET A 139 8.07 -10.08 7.40
C MET A 139 8.97 -10.99 6.55
N SER A 140 10.17 -10.51 6.21
CA SER A 140 11.10 -11.18 5.29
C SER A 140 12.44 -11.48 5.93
N VAL A 141 13.06 -12.58 5.49
CA VAL A 141 14.43 -12.96 5.89
C VAL A 141 15.40 -11.84 5.50
N GLY A 142 16.25 -11.44 6.43
CA GLY A 142 17.22 -10.34 6.26
C GLY A 142 16.65 -8.95 6.58
N ILE A 143 15.34 -8.82 6.83
CA ILE A 143 14.69 -7.56 7.22
C ILE A 143 14.33 -7.56 8.70
N ILE A 144 13.80 -8.66 9.22
CA ILE A 144 13.49 -8.83 10.64
C ILE A 144 13.94 -10.23 11.10
N ASP A 145 14.39 -10.32 12.36
CA ASP A 145 14.74 -11.60 12.95
C ASP A 145 13.50 -12.47 13.23
N ARG A 146 13.61 -13.78 12.98
CA ARG A 146 12.53 -14.73 13.22
C ARG A 146 12.00 -14.68 14.67
N ALA A 147 12.88 -14.46 15.62
CA ALA A 147 12.50 -14.38 17.04
C ALA A 147 11.61 -13.18 17.37
N GLU A 148 11.74 -12.10 16.61
CA GLU A 148 10.97 -10.86 16.78
C GLU A 148 9.75 -10.76 15.87
N ALA A 149 9.71 -11.54 14.78
CA ALA A 149 8.72 -11.38 13.70
C ALA A 149 7.26 -11.47 14.19
N ARG A 150 6.93 -12.51 14.98
CA ARG A 150 5.57 -12.70 15.50
C ARG A 150 5.13 -11.51 16.34
N ARG A 151 5.94 -11.13 17.32
CA ARG A 151 5.63 -10.04 18.26
C ARG A 151 5.51 -8.70 17.56
N SER A 152 6.38 -8.44 16.59
CA SER A 152 6.33 -7.21 15.79
C SER A 152 5.11 -7.14 14.89
N LEU A 153 4.68 -8.28 14.32
CA LEU A 153 3.45 -8.35 13.53
C LEU A 153 2.21 -8.15 14.41
N GLU A 154 2.14 -8.82 15.56
CA GLU A 154 1.06 -8.66 16.53
C GLU A 154 0.94 -7.20 16.98
N ALA A 155 2.05 -6.53 17.30
CA ALA A 155 2.09 -5.12 17.68
C ALA A 155 1.61 -4.17 16.56
N ALA A 156 1.95 -4.47 15.29
CA ALA A 156 1.46 -3.71 14.14
C ALA A 156 -0.06 -3.89 13.93
N VAL A 157 -0.57 -5.11 14.11
CA VAL A 157 -2.01 -5.42 14.00
C VAL A 157 -2.80 -4.73 15.11
N GLU A 158 -2.32 -4.79 16.36
CA GLU A 158 -2.93 -4.08 17.49
C GLU A 158 -3.02 -2.56 17.23
N LEU A 159 -1.93 -1.96 16.79
CA LEU A 159 -1.92 -0.53 16.49
C LEU A 159 -2.86 -0.18 15.32
N ALA A 160 -2.92 -1.01 14.29
CA ALA A 160 -3.84 -0.80 13.17
C ALA A 160 -5.31 -0.92 13.61
N GLU A 161 -5.62 -1.81 14.56
CA GLU A 161 -6.96 -1.90 15.16
C GLU A 161 -7.33 -0.63 15.92
N GLU A 162 -6.43 -0.10 16.74
CA GLU A 162 -6.60 1.19 17.44
C GLU A 162 -6.86 2.34 16.46
N LEU A 163 -6.18 2.34 15.31
CA LEU A 163 -6.29 3.37 14.27
C LEU A 163 -7.51 3.19 13.35
N GLY A 164 -8.20 2.07 13.43
CA GLY A 164 -9.31 1.74 12.53
C GLY A 164 -8.88 1.49 11.09
N CYS A 165 -7.63 1.04 10.86
CA CYS A 165 -7.10 0.73 9.54
C CYS A 165 -6.64 -0.73 9.42
N ASN A 166 -6.21 -1.16 8.23
CA ASN A 166 -5.61 -2.47 7.99
C ASN A 166 -4.07 -2.43 8.05
N VAL A 167 -3.47 -3.62 8.06
CA VAL A 167 -2.02 -3.82 7.91
C VAL A 167 -1.74 -4.45 6.54
N ASN A 168 -0.71 -3.96 5.86
CA ASN A 168 -0.16 -4.56 4.66
C ASN A 168 1.18 -5.21 4.98
N VAL A 169 1.31 -6.50 4.73
CA VAL A 169 2.46 -7.31 5.12
C VAL A 169 3.24 -7.75 3.88
N HIS A 170 4.46 -7.24 3.72
CA HIS A 170 5.39 -7.71 2.69
C HIS A 170 5.97 -9.07 3.08
N ILE A 171 5.97 -10.05 2.14
CA ILE A 171 6.36 -11.43 2.39
C ILE A 171 7.37 -12.00 1.37
N THR A 172 8.15 -11.21 0.67
CA THR A 172 9.20 -11.76 -0.20
C THR A 172 10.24 -12.52 0.63
N ASN A 173 10.38 -13.83 0.42
CA ASN A 173 11.16 -14.73 1.27
C ASN A 173 10.73 -14.64 2.75
N PRO A 174 9.54 -15.13 3.12
CA PRO A 174 8.98 -14.94 4.46
C PRO A 174 9.88 -15.48 5.58
N VAL A 175 9.98 -14.74 6.67
CA VAL A 175 10.77 -15.11 7.86
C VAL A 175 10.05 -16.13 8.76
N MET A 176 8.76 -16.32 8.57
CA MET A 176 7.92 -17.26 9.34
C MET A 176 6.95 -18.00 8.41
N ASP A 177 6.35 -19.08 8.89
CA ASP A 177 5.33 -19.83 8.15
C ASP A 177 4.15 -18.94 7.78
N LEU A 178 3.66 -19.05 6.53
CA LEU A 178 2.59 -18.18 6.02
C LEU A 178 1.23 -18.46 6.66
N GLU A 179 0.96 -19.70 7.08
CA GLU A 179 -0.30 -20.01 7.79
C GLU A 179 -0.26 -19.44 9.21
N GLU A 180 0.92 -19.48 9.87
CA GLU A 180 1.15 -18.82 11.15
C GLU A 180 1.02 -17.29 11.01
N LEU A 181 1.63 -16.69 9.99
CA LEU A 181 1.52 -15.27 9.71
C LEU A 181 0.06 -14.84 9.48
N THR A 182 -0.63 -15.54 8.59
CA THR A 182 -2.03 -15.20 8.27
C THR A 182 -2.98 -15.45 9.44
N ALA A 183 -2.65 -16.32 10.40
CA ALA A 183 -3.45 -16.51 11.61
C ALA A 183 -3.46 -15.30 12.56
N ILE A 184 -2.43 -14.44 12.49
CA ILE A 184 -2.36 -13.19 13.27
C ILE A 184 -3.21 -12.09 12.63
N LEU A 185 -3.38 -12.11 11.31
CA LEU A 185 -4.06 -11.08 10.53
C LEU A 185 -5.58 -11.11 10.70
N ARG A 186 -6.19 -9.93 10.57
CA ARG A 186 -7.63 -9.69 10.67
C ARG A 186 -8.28 -9.61 9.28
N PRO A 187 -9.60 -9.80 9.15
CA PRO A 187 -10.33 -9.51 7.92
C PRO A 187 -10.02 -8.09 7.42
N GLY A 188 -9.63 -7.97 6.14
CA GLY A 188 -9.22 -6.71 5.52
C GLY A 188 -7.71 -6.43 5.56
N ASP A 189 -6.93 -7.12 6.38
CA ASP A 189 -5.47 -7.05 6.31
C ASP A 189 -4.96 -7.70 5.01
N VAL A 190 -3.81 -7.24 4.50
CA VAL A 190 -3.32 -7.59 3.17
C VAL A 190 -1.96 -8.27 3.23
N VAL A 191 -1.81 -9.39 2.53
CA VAL A 191 -0.52 -10.06 2.29
C VAL A 191 -0.03 -9.66 0.90
N CYS A 192 1.07 -8.91 0.84
CA CYS A 192 1.65 -8.42 -0.40
C CYS A 192 2.67 -9.41 -0.99
N HIS A 193 2.84 -9.36 -2.32
CA HIS A 193 3.80 -10.20 -3.08
C HIS A 193 3.51 -11.70 -2.97
N VAL A 194 2.23 -12.04 -2.94
CA VAL A 194 1.77 -13.41 -2.66
C VAL A 194 2.28 -14.45 -3.67
N TYR A 195 2.56 -14.04 -4.90
CA TYR A 195 3.07 -14.92 -5.98
C TYR A 195 4.60 -14.99 -6.04
N GLN A 196 5.30 -14.47 -5.02
CA GLN A 196 6.75 -14.59 -4.94
C GLN A 196 7.17 -16.05 -4.79
N GLY A 197 8.33 -16.44 -5.36
CA GLY A 197 8.89 -17.80 -5.30
C GLY A 197 10.24 -17.87 -4.57
N LYS A 198 10.60 -16.84 -3.77
CA LYS A 198 11.86 -16.82 -3.03
C LYS A 198 11.73 -17.54 -1.68
N GLY A 199 12.78 -18.26 -1.29
CA GLY A 199 12.82 -18.98 -0.02
C GLY A 199 12.01 -20.29 -0.03
N ARG A 200 11.72 -20.80 1.17
CA ARG A 200 10.99 -22.04 1.37
C ARG A 200 9.49 -21.85 1.54
N GLU A 201 9.09 -20.67 2.02
CA GLU A 201 7.70 -20.37 2.32
C GLU A 201 7.02 -19.71 1.11
N THR A 202 6.07 -20.42 0.53
CA THR A 202 5.20 -19.94 -0.53
C THR A 202 3.75 -20.31 -0.23
N ILE A 203 2.82 -19.78 -1.00
CA ILE A 203 1.40 -20.15 -0.87
C ILE A 203 1.09 -21.55 -1.38
N LEU A 204 2.05 -22.23 -2.04
CA LEU A 204 1.88 -23.55 -2.63
C LEU A 204 2.44 -24.63 -1.72
N ASP A 205 1.81 -25.80 -1.75
CA ASP A 205 2.33 -27.04 -1.19
C ASP A 205 3.31 -27.72 -2.16
N GLU A 206 3.91 -28.84 -1.75
CA GLU A 206 4.85 -29.61 -2.55
C GLU A 206 4.26 -30.17 -3.85
N SER A 207 2.94 -30.28 -3.94
CA SER A 207 2.20 -30.72 -5.12
C SER A 207 1.79 -29.58 -6.06
N GLY A 208 2.17 -28.32 -5.72
CA GLY A 208 1.82 -27.13 -6.49
C GLY A 208 0.39 -26.62 -6.28
N ASN A 209 -0.32 -27.10 -5.27
CA ASN A 209 -1.64 -26.60 -4.92
C ASN A 209 -1.53 -25.49 -3.88
N VAL A 210 -2.50 -24.56 -3.89
CA VAL A 210 -2.60 -23.55 -2.83
C VAL A 210 -2.87 -24.24 -1.49
N ARG A 211 -2.02 -23.98 -0.50
CA ARG A 211 -2.09 -24.54 0.86
C ARG A 211 -3.47 -24.29 1.48
N ASN A 212 -3.98 -25.27 2.22
CA ASN A 212 -5.33 -25.19 2.80
C ASN A 212 -5.47 -24.04 3.82
N GLY A 213 -4.44 -23.76 4.62
CA GLY A 213 -4.44 -22.63 5.54
C GLY A 213 -4.54 -21.28 4.84
N ILE A 214 -3.91 -21.13 3.66
CA ILE A 214 -4.03 -19.91 2.84
C ILE A 214 -5.45 -19.74 2.29
N ARG A 215 -6.09 -20.83 1.82
CA ARG A 215 -7.51 -20.79 1.42
C ARG A 215 -8.42 -20.35 2.57
N LYS A 216 -8.24 -20.95 3.75
CA LYS A 216 -8.98 -20.58 4.97
C LYS A 216 -8.72 -19.13 5.39
N ALA A 217 -7.49 -18.63 5.25
CA ALA A 217 -7.18 -17.23 5.51
C ALA A 217 -7.99 -16.30 4.60
N ARG A 218 -8.06 -16.61 3.29
CA ARG A 218 -8.91 -15.88 2.33
C ARG A 218 -10.39 -15.94 2.69
N GLU A 219 -10.90 -17.09 3.11
CA GLU A 219 -12.29 -17.25 3.56
C GLU A 219 -12.61 -16.41 4.80
N ARG A 220 -11.64 -16.19 5.69
CA ARG A 220 -11.75 -15.26 6.83
C ARG A 220 -11.71 -13.79 6.42
N GLY A 221 -11.44 -13.46 5.17
CA GLY A 221 -11.38 -12.10 4.66
C GLY A 221 -9.99 -11.47 4.60
N ILE A 222 -8.91 -12.25 4.73
CA ILE A 222 -7.55 -11.78 4.43
C ILE A 222 -7.44 -11.54 2.93
N LEU A 223 -6.86 -10.40 2.55
CA LEU A 223 -6.64 -10.03 1.17
C LEU A 223 -5.22 -10.43 0.72
N PHE A 224 -5.09 -10.76 -0.55
CA PHE A 224 -3.82 -11.16 -1.14
C PHE A 224 -3.55 -10.31 -2.36
N ASP A 225 -2.41 -9.63 -2.36
CA ASP A 225 -2.00 -8.68 -3.38
C ASP A 225 -0.83 -9.23 -4.20
N ALA A 226 -0.92 -9.11 -5.52
CA ALA A 226 0.12 -9.55 -6.44
C ALA A 226 1.39 -8.72 -6.29
N SER A 227 1.25 -7.40 -6.21
CA SER A 227 2.31 -6.40 -6.02
C SER A 227 3.65 -6.87 -6.56
N ASN A 228 3.82 -6.81 -7.85
CA ASN A 228 5.04 -7.30 -8.47
C ASN A 228 6.18 -6.29 -8.20
N GLY A 229 7.14 -6.71 -7.38
CA GLY A 229 8.33 -5.91 -7.05
C GLY A 229 9.59 -6.57 -7.57
#